data_1e276992d4569a611ef4c0cbeaaf03c6
#
_entry.id   1e276992d4569a611ef4c0cbeaaf03c6
#
_cell.length_a   1.000
_cell.length_b   1.000
_cell.length_c   1.000
_cell.angle_alpha   90.00
_cell.angle_beta   90.00
_cell.angle_gamma   90.00
#
_symmetry.space_group_name_H-M   'P 1'
#
loop_
_entity.id
_entity.type
_entity.pdbx_description
1 polymer ?
#
loop_
_entity_poly.entity_id
_entity_poly.type
_entity_poly.pdbx_seq_one_letter_code
_entity_poly.pdbx_strand_id
1 'polypeptide(L)'
;MKILWTLPYLPWPATSGGKTRQYHLLRALAARGHRITLLVQSKTPLDEASRAALEPWLDRLIVLPRRPLRSLKTLLAVLFAPYPMLATINGLAEPLQQRFRQLLEEPWDVVQIEHSYSFQPFEQPLRERGQDFILTEHNVESALGAASYDRLPAWSKPFTLYDQWRYRRWETRVFRQAARVVAVTEQDAVTLARLSGKPAPVVVNGVDCGHYASVQPDFSSQRLLFIGNYEYSPNLDAVEWALDNILPQLWALNPDVRFAICGYALPDSFRQRWTDPRIEWQGFVPDLRDLQRRSTLFFAPLRQGGGSKLKVLEAMAAGLPVVTTAQGCSGLQVENGEHYLGGEDSATLVQILAQALADPERLRRVGAAGRAYVLAKHDWSAAAAQLEAAYHQLPSVKEEVSVCA
;
A
#
# COMPACT_ATOMS: atom_id res chain seq x y z
N MET A 1 -23.50 6.40 -6.30
CA MET A 1 -23.66 4.94 -6.30
C MET A 1 -23.78 4.42 -4.88
N LYS A 2 -24.50 3.32 -4.68
CA LYS A 2 -24.59 2.56 -3.44
C LYS A 2 -23.60 1.41 -3.48
N ILE A 3 -22.58 1.46 -2.63
CA ILE A 3 -21.41 0.55 -2.68
C ILE A 3 -21.41 -0.33 -1.43
N LEU A 4 -21.37 -1.65 -1.62
CA LEU A 4 -21.02 -2.61 -0.57
C LEU A 4 -19.54 -2.93 -0.66
N TRP A 5 -18.75 -2.47 0.30
CA TRP A 5 -17.30 -2.67 0.31
C TRP A 5 -16.90 -3.62 1.44
N THR A 6 -16.13 -4.66 1.11
CA THR A 6 -15.65 -5.63 2.11
C THR A 6 -14.15 -5.54 2.28
N LEU A 7 -13.69 -5.48 3.54
CA LEU A 7 -12.29 -5.44 3.91
C LEU A 7 -11.95 -6.56 4.91
N PRO A 8 -10.77 -7.17 4.82
CA PRO A 8 -10.34 -8.20 5.78
C PRO A 8 -9.89 -7.63 7.14
N TYR A 9 -9.82 -6.30 7.29
CA TYR A 9 -9.42 -5.59 8.52
C TYR A 9 -9.95 -4.15 8.52
N LEU A 10 -9.99 -3.53 9.70
CA LEU A 10 -10.32 -2.11 9.83
C LEU A 10 -9.26 -1.24 9.12
N PRO A 11 -9.67 -0.29 8.27
CA PRO A 11 -8.74 0.60 7.58
C PRO A 11 -8.14 1.68 8.50
N TRP A 12 -8.71 1.90 9.68
CA TRP A 12 -8.18 2.82 10.69
C TRP A 12 -7.79 2.06 11.97
N PRO A 13 -6.68 2.44 12.68
CA PRO A 13 -5.70 3.47 12.26
C PRO A 13 -4.91 3.04 11.01
N ALA A 14 -4.54 4.04 10.19
CA ALA A 14 -3.86 3.86 8.90
C ALA A 14 -2.35 3.54 9.08
N THR A 15 -2.04 2.42 9.75
CA THR A 15 -0.70 2.02 10.14
C THR A 15 0.09 1.25 9.07
N SER A 16 -0.51 0.98 7.92
CA SER A 16 0.14 0.29 6.79
C SER A 16 -0.35 0.85 5.47
N GLY A 17 0.43 0.67 4.39
CA GLY A 17 0.08 1.17 3.06
C GLY A 17 -1.32 0.74 2.58
N GLY A 18 -1.69 -0.53 2.80
CA GLY A 18 -3.03 -1.03 2.46
C GLY A 18 -4.14 -0.33 3.24
N LYS A 19 -3.98 -0.15 4.56
CA LYS A 19 -4.95 0.58 5.39
C LYS A 19 -5.05 2.05 5.00
N THR A 20 -3.92 2.71 4.76
CA THR A 20 -3.86 4.09 4.30
C THR A 20 -4.63 4.25 2.98
N ARG A 21 -4.37 3.38 2.01
CA ARG A 21 -5.09 3.36 0.74
C ARG A 21 -6.60 3.24 0.94
N GLN A 22 -7.04 2.25 1.69
CA GLN A 22 -8.46 1.97 1.89
C GLN A 22 -9.17 3.12 2.62
N TYR A 23 -8.56 3.66 3.65
CA TYR A 23 -9.09 4.80 4.41
C TYR A 23 -9.27 6.05 3.53
N HIS A 24 -8.25 6.41 2.78
CA HIS A 24 -8.31 7.62 1.94
C HIS A 24 -9.21 7.45 0.72
N LEU A 25 -9.28 6.26 0.10
CA LEU A 25 -10.22 5.98 -0.98
C LEU A 25 -11.67 6.03 -0.49
N LEU A 26 -11.98 5.48 0.71
CA LEU A 26 -13.30 5.61 1.34
C LEU A 26 -13.70 7.07 1.48
N ARG A 27 -12.82 7.91 2.04
CA ARG A 27 -13.05 9.35 2.20
C ARG A 27 -13.28 10.04 0.86
N ALA A 28 -12.42 9.78 -0.10
CA ALA A 28 -12.47 10.42 -1.41
C ALA A 28 -13.73 10.03 -2.20
N LEU A 29 -14.16 8.76 -2.14
CA LEU A 29 -15.41 8.31 -2.77
C LEU A 29 -16.64 8.88 -2.05
N ALA A 30 -16.65 8.92 -0.71
CA ALA A 30 -17.71 9.56 0.05
C ALA A 30 -17.86 11.05 -0.28
N ALA A 31 -16.72 11.78 -0.40
CA ALA A 31 -16.71 13.18 -0.82
C ALA A 31 -17.23 13.39 -2.25
N ARG A 32 -17.21 12.37 -3.10
CA ARG A 32 -17.80 12.36 -4.46
C ARG A 32 -19.28 11.96 -4.47
N GLY A 33 -19.91 11.80 -3.30
CA GLY A 33 -21.34 11.52 -3.14
C GLY A 33 -21.72 10.04 -3.21
N HIS A 34 -20.74 9.11 -3.13
CA HIS A 34 -21.08 7.68 -3.04
C HIS A 34 -21.55 7.30 -1.63
N ARG A 35 -22.54 6.42 -1.54
CA ARG A 35 -23.05 5.86 -0.28
C ARG A 35 -22.39 4.51 -0.02
N ILE A 36 -21.53 4.44 0.99
CA ILE A 36 -20.67 3.27 1.22
C ILE A 36 -21.13 2.53 2.48
N THR A 37 -21.49 1.26 2.32
CA THR A 37 -21.63 0.31 3.43
C THR A 37 -20.34 -0.49 3.53
N LEU A 38 -19.62 -0.36 4.65
CA LEU A 38 -18.39 -1.07 4.91
C LEU A 38 -18.62 -2.30 5.77
N LEU A 39 -18.29 -3.48 5.25
CA LEU A 39 -18.32 -4.75 5.99
C LEU A 39 -16.89 -5.22 6.25
N VAL A 40 -16.50 -5.34 7.52
CA VAL A 40 -15.12 -5.62 7.92
C VAL A 40 -15.04 -6.59 9.09
N GLN A 41 -13.94 -7.35 9.14
CA GLN A 41 -13.58 -8.15 10.31
C GLN A 41 -12.51 -7.45 11.15
N SER A 42 -12.64 -7.49 12.47
CA SER A 42 -11.64 -6.95 13.40
C SER A 42 -11.24 -7.98 14.46
N LYS A 43 -9.97 -7.96 14.86
CA LYS A 43 -9.46 -8.76 15.99
C LYS A 43 -9.85 -8.16 17.33
N THR A 44 -10.04 -6.85 17.38
CA THR A 44 -10.40 -6.07 18.55
C THR A 44 -11.77 -5.45 18.34
N PRO A 45 -12.54 -5.20 19.40
CA PRO A 45 -13.75 -4.39 19.31
C PRO A 45 -13.47 -3.04 18.66
N LEU A 46 -14.46 -2.46 17.99
CA LEU A 46 -14.37 -1.13 17.41
C LEU A 46 -14.26 -0.11 18.56
N ASP A 47 -13.12 0.58 18.63
CA ASP A 47 -12.91 1.66 19.59
C ASP A 47 -13.53 2.98 19.09
N GLU A 48 -13.69 3.94 20.01
CA GLU A 48 -14.29 5.23 19.71
C GLU A 48 -13.48 6.06 18.72
N ALA A 49 -12.14 5.97 18.76
CA ALA A 49 -11.27 6.68 17.82
C ALA A 49 -11.46 6.15 16.39
N SER A 50 -11.52 4.82 16.22
CA SER A 50 -11.79 4.20 14.92
C SER A 50 -13.20 4.51 14.42
N ARG A 51 -14.20 4.54 15.32
CA ARG A 51 -15.58 4.93 15.02
C ARG A 51 -15.63 6.36 14.50
N ALA A 52 -15.09 7.31 15.25
CA ALA A 52 -15.06 8.73 14.90
C ALA A 52 -14.32 9.00 13.58
N ALA A 53 -13.28 8.22 13.26
CA ALA A 53 -12.54 8.36 12.01
C ALA A 53 -13.29 7.81 10.78
N LEU A 54 -14.12 6.79 10.94
CA LEU A 54 -14.75 6.06 9.83
C LEU A 54 -16.20 6.45 9.58
N GLU A 55 -17.03 6.56 10.62
CA GLU A 55 -18.47 6.80 10.48
C GLU A 55 -18.86 8.05 9.68
N PRO A 56 -18.11 9.19 9.74
CA PRO A 56 -18.47 10.37 8.93
C PRO A 56 -18.46 10.13 7.41
N TRP A 57 -17.78 9.09 6.96
CA TRP A 57 -17.58 8.77 5.53
C TRP A 57 -18.41 7.59 5.05
N LEU A 58 -19.18 6.97 5.95
CA LEU A 58 -19.91 5.72 5.67
C LEU A 58 -21.41 5.88 5.90
N ASP A 59 -22.20 5.30 5.01
CA ASP A 59 -23.65 5.13 5.22
C ASP A 59 -23.90 4.12 6.35
N ARG A 60 -23.10 3.02 6.36
CA ARG A 60 -23.12 2.00 7.42
C ARG A 60 -21.73 1.41 7.65
N LEU A 61 -21.38 1.22 8.93
CA LEU A 61 -20.17 0.49 9.35
C LEU A 61 -20.59 -0.81 10.06
N ILE A 62 -20.21 -1.95 9.50
CA ILE A 62 -20.51 -3.27 10.05
C ILE A 62 -19.18 -3.97 10.39
N VAL A 63 -18.91 -4.12 11.68
CA VAL A 63 -17.69 -4.74 12.18
C VAL A 63 -18.04 -6.08 12.81
N LEU A 64 -17.45 -7.16 12.26
CA LEU A 64 -17.62 -8.51 12.79
C LEU A 64 -16.33 -8.98 13.47
N PRO A 65 -16.43 -9.77 14.55
CA PRO A 65 -15.26 -10.31 15.21
C PRO A 65 -14.54 -11.29 14.29
N ARG A 66 -13.20 -11.15 14.21
CA ARG A 66 -12.35 -12.10 13.50
C ARG A 66 -12.03 -13.30 14.41
N ARG A 67 -12.13 -14.50 13.87
CA ARG A 67 -11.77 -15.72 14.60
C ARG A 67 -10.28 -15.73 15.03
N PRO A 68 -9.97 -16.32 16.20
CA PRO A 68 -8.59 -16.56 16.58
C PRO A 68 -7.89 -17.48 15.57
N LEU A 69 -6.71 -17.08 15.07
CA LEU A 69 -5.94 -17.86 14.09
C LEU A 69 -5.38 -19.16 14.66
N ARG A 70 -5.19 -19.23 15.98
CA ARG A 70 -4.60 -20.38 16.69
C ARG A 70 -5.67 -21.31 17.26
N SER A 71 -6.43 -21.98 16.41
CA SER A 71 -7.35 -23.05 16.84
C SER A 71 -7.02 -24.35 16.11
N LEU A 72 -7.24 -25.50 16.76
CA LEU A 72 -7.03 -26.82 16.16
C LEU A 72 -7.86 -26.99 14.88
N LYS A 73 -9.10 -26.47 14.87
CA LYS A 73 -9.97 -26.46 13.69
C LYS A 73 -9.34 -25.69 12.51
N THR A 74 -8.71 -24.54 12.80
CA THR A 74 -8.04 -23.74 11.75
C THR A 74 -6.83 -24.47 11.22
N LEU A 75 -6.03 -25.12 12.07
CA LEU A 75 -4.86 -25.88 11.66
C LEU A 75 -5.25 -27.05 10.76
N LEU A 76 -6.25 -27.85 11.15
CA LEU A 76 -6.76 -28.95 10.33
C LEU A 76 -7.33 -28.46 9.00
N ALA A 77 -8.09 -27.37 9.00
CA ALA A 77 -8.60 -26.80 7.79
C ALA A 77 -7.48 -26.30 6.82
N VAL A 78 -6.42 -25.69 7.35
CA VAL A 78 -5.26 -25.27 6.55
C VAL A 78 -4.56 -26.44 5.88
N LEU A 79 -4.48 -27.59 6.55
CA LEU A 79 -3.85 -28.80 5.99
C LEU A 79 -4.71 -29.47 4.91
N PHE A 80 -6.02 -29.56 5.11
CA PHE A 80 -6.92 -30.38 4.29
C PHE A 80 -7.85 -29.59 3.35
N ALA A 81 -8.03 -28.28 3.53
CA ALA A 81 -8.87 -27.50 2.64
C ALA A 81 -8.26 -27.35 1.23
N PRO A 82 -9.09 -27.30 0.18
CA PRO A 82 -8.62 -27.08 -1.19
C PRO A 82 -8.14 -25.64 -1.44
N TYR A 83 -8.23 -24.76 -0.45
CA TYR A 83 -7.88 -23.35 -0.49
C TYR A 83 -6.48 -23.10 0.08
N PRO A 84 -5.76 -22.06 -0.38
CA PRO A 84 -4.48 -21.68 0.23
C PRO A 84 -4.68 -21.26 1.68
N MET A 85 -3.61 -21.34 2.46
CA MET A 85 -3.63 -21.08 3.91
C MET A 85 -4.33 -19.76 4.25
N LEU A 86 -3.96 -18.65 3.60
CA LEU A 86 -4.56 -17.34 3.86
C LEU A 86 -6.05 -17.30 3.54
N ALA A 87 -6.48 -17.87 2.42
CA ALA A 87 -7.90 -17.93 2.06
C ALA A 87 -8.69 -18.83 3.01
N THR A 88 -8.10 -19.94 3.46
CA THR A 88 -8.71 -20.82 4.46
C THR A 88 -8.92 -20.12 5.80
N ILE A 89 -7.90 -19.41 6.27
CA ILE A 89 -7.97 -18.65 7.55
C ILE A 89 -9.05 -17.56 7.50
N ASN A 90 -9.16 -16.84 6.39
CA ASN A 90 -10.16 -15.78 6.22
C ASN A 90 -11.55 -16.38 5.90
N GLY A 91 -11.60 -17.53 5.25
CA GLY A 91 -12.83 -18.20 4.80
C GLY A 91 -13.62 -18.92 5.89
N LEU A 92 -13.00 -19.26 7.02
CA LEU A 92 -13.68 -19.84 8.19
C LEU A 92 -14.46 -18.77 8.97
N ALA A 93 -15.31 -18.01 8.32
CA ALA A 93 -16.02 -16.86 8.83
C ALA A 93 -17.52 -16.96 8.53
N GLU A 94 -18.19 -17.98 9.06
CA GLU A 94 -19.63 -18.19 8.85
C GLU A 94 -20.48 -16.96 9.20
N PRO A 95 -20.26 -16.22 10.31
CA PRO A 95 -21.01 -15.00 10.59
C PRO A 95 -20.83 -13.91 9.51
N LEU A 96 -19.63 -13.83 8.90
CA LEU A 96 -19.37 -12.91 7.80
C LEU A 96 -20.13 -13.31 6.54
N GLN A 97 -20.13 -14.60 6.20
CA GLN A 97 -20.88 -15.13 5.06
C GLN A 97 -22.39 -14.91 5.22
N GLN A 98 -22.96 -15.19 6.40
CA GLN A 98 -24.37 -14.97 6.69
C GLN A 98 -24.73 -13.47 6.61
N ARG A 99 -23.90 -12.60 7.21
CA ARG A 99 -24.13 -11.17 7.16
C ARG A 99 -24.04 -10.62 5.73
N PHE A 100 -23.07 -11.08 4.96
CA PHE A 100 -22.93 -10.68 3.57
C PHE A 100 -24.13 -11.14 2.72
N ARG A 101 -24.63 -12.38 2.93
CA ARG A 101 -25.84 -12.87 2.25
C ARG A 101 -27.05 -12.00 2.55
N GLN A 102 -27.26 -11.55 3.80
CA GLN A 102 -28.33 -10.63 4.17
C GLN A 102 -28.17 -9.27 3.46
N LEU A 103 -26.94 -8.74 3.38
CA LEU A 103 -26.68 -7.48 2.69
C LEU A 103 -26.97 -7.56 1.19
N LEU A 104 -26.73 -8.72 0.55
CA LEU A 104 -27.08 -8.92 -0.86
C LEU A 104 -28.59 -9.00 -1.13
N GLU A 105 -29.45 -8.95 -0.11
CA GLU A 105 -30.90 -8.77 -0.28
C GLU A 105 -31.26 -7.34 -0.66
N GLU A 106 -30.38 -6.38 -0.39
CA GLU A 106 -30.51 -5.00 -0.81
C GLU A 106 -29.91 -4.79 -2.23
N PRO A 107 -30.44 -3.82 -3.01
CA PRO A 107 -29.83 -3.47 -4.29
C PRO A 107 -28.51 -2.71 -4.08
N TRP A 108 -27.47 -3.12 -4.82
CA TRP A 108 -26.15 -2.50 -4.81
C TRP A 108 -25.74 -2.19 -6.24
N ASP A 109 -25.30 -0.96 -6.49
CA ASP A 109 -24.69 -0.58 -7.76
C ASP A 109 -23.33 -1.26 -7.92
N VAL A 110 -22.57 -1.38 -6.81
CA VAL A 110 -21.24 -1.97 -6.79
C VAL A 110 -21.07 -2.85 -5.54
N VAL A 111 -20.56 -4.06 -5.75
CA VAL A 111 -19.98 -4.88 -4.68
C VAL A 111 -18.48 -4.92 -4.88
N GLN A 112 -17.72 -4.33 -3.95
CA GLN A 112 -16.26 -4.31 -3.97
C GLN A 112 -15.67 -5.21 -2.90
N ILE A 113 -14.71 -6.04 -3.31
CA ILE A 113 -13.99 -6.97 -2.43
C ILE A 113 -12.50 -6.65 -2.52
N GLU A 114 -11.85 -6.53 -1.36
CA GLU A 114 -10.40 -6.32 -1.28
C GLU A 114 -9.71 -7.65 -1.01
N HIS A 115 -8.70 -7.93 -1.84
CA HIS A 115 -7.83 -9.09 -1.80
C HIS A 115 -8.51 -10.46 -2.04
N SER A 116 -7.96 -11.21 -2.98
CA SER A 116 -8.39 -12.56 -3.31
C SER A 116 -8.35 -13.53 -2.12
N TYR A 117 -7.41 -13.32 -1.19
CA TYR A 117 -7.34 -14.15 0.03
C TYR A 117 -8.52 -13.94 1.01
N SER A 118 -9.27 -12.86 0.87
CA SER A 118 -10.47 -12.62 1.68
C SER A 118 -11.76 -13.11 1.02
N PHE A 119 -11.72 -13.54 -0.23
CA PHE A 119 -12.87 -13.77 -1.09
C PHE A 119 -13.74 -14.98 -0.69
N GLN A 120 -13.18 -16.00 -0.07
CA GLN A 120 -13.85 -17.28 0.15
C GLN A 120 -15.24 -17.17 0.80
N PRO A 121 -15.49 -16.34 1.84
CA PRO A 121 -16.83 -16.24 2.45
C PRO A 121 -17.88 -15.63 1.51
N PHE A 122 -17.48 -14.89 0.49
CA PHE A 122 -18.36 -14.16 -0.42
C PHE A 122 -18.71 -14.99 -1.67
N GLU A 123 -17.91 -15.99 -2.02
CA GLU A 123 -18.04 -16.73 -3.27
C GLU A 123 -19.42 -17.36 -3.47
N GLN A 124 -19.91 -18.07 -2.46
CA GLN A 124 -21.20 -18.76 -2.55
C GLN A 124 -22.38 -17.78 -2.61
N PRO A 125 -22.50 -16.77 -1.72
CA PRO A 125 -23.56 -15.77 -1.80
C PRO A 125 -23.62 -14.99 -3.12
N LEU A 126 -22.48 -14.60 -3.66
CA LEU A 126 -22.40 -13.90 -4.96
C LEU A 126 -22.91 -14.78 -6.09
N ARG A 127 -22.50 -16.05 -6.12
CA ARG A 127 -22.93 -17.00 -7.14
C ARG A 127 -24.44 -17.29 -7.04
N GLU A 128 -24.98 -17.46 -5.83
CA GLU A 128 -26.40 -17.73 -5.60
C GLU A 128 -27.28 -16.58 -6.09
N ARG A 129 -26.79 -15.34 -5.99
CA ARG A 129 -27.51 -14.14 -6.40
C ARG A 129 -27.22 -13.69 -7.84
N GLY A 130 -26.21 -14.29 -8.50
CA GLY A 130 -25.75 -13.79 -9.79
C GLY A 130 -25.17 -12.37 -9.71
N GLN A 131 -24.67 -11.95 -8.53
CA GLN A 131 -24.21 -10.58 -8.30
C GLN A 131 -22.78 -10.42 -8.83
N ASP A 132 -22.61 -9.45 -9.72
CA ASP A 132 -21.28 -9.04 -10.17
C ASP A 132 -20.52 -8.32 -9.05
N PHE A 133 -19.18 -8.48 -9.06
CA PHE A 133 -18.29 -7.82 -8.10
C PHE A 133 -17.01 -7.33 -8.76
N ILE A 134 -16.42 -6.30 -8.17
CA ILE A 134 -15.09 -5.81 -8.48
C ILE A 134 -14.12 -6.27 -7.38
N LEU A 135 -12.95 -6.74 -7.79
CA LEU A 135 -11.90 -7.17 -6.88
C LEU A 135 -10.73 -6.20 -6.98
N THR A 136 -10.24 -5.69 -5.85
CA THR A 136 -8.99 -4.92 -5.81
C THR A 136 -7.86 -5.77 -5.27
N GLU A 137 -6.76 -5.86 -6.01
CA GLU A 137 -5.52 -6.51 -5.57
C GLU A 137 -4.40 -5.50 -5.41
N HIS A 138 -3.75 -5.51 -4.24
CA HIS A 138 -2.61 -4.65 -3.96
C HIS A 138 -1.30 -5.22 -4.49
N ASN A 139 -1.22 -6.53 -4.61
CA ASN A 139 -0.13 -7.30 -5.20
C ASN A 139 -0.69 -8.61 -5.75
N VAL A 140 -0.02 -9.20 -6.71
CA VAL A 140 -0.27 -10.59 -7.09
C VAL A 140 0.50 -11.47 -6.10
N GLU A 141 -0.19 -11.97 -5.06
CA GLU A 141 0.45 -12.70 -3.96
C GLU A 141 1.21 -13.96 -4.44
N SER A 142 0.67 -14.67 -5.42
CA SER A 142 1.34 -15.82 -6.02
C SER A 142 2.63 -15.45 -6.78
N ALA A 143 2.80 -14.20 -7.19
CA ALA A 143 4.01 -13.71 -7.83
C ALA A 143 5.08 -13.28 -6.82
N LEU A 144 4.70 -12.94 -5.59
CA LEU A 144 5.64 -12.64 -4.49
C LEU A 144 6.42 -13.89 -4.03
N GLY A 145 5.93 -15.09 -4.38
CA GLY A 145 6.64 -16.35 -4.19
C GLY A 145 6.99 -16.66 -2.74
N ALA A 146 8.29 -16.97 -2.51
CA ALA A 146 8.80 -17.35 -1.20
C ALA A 146 8.70 -16.25 -0.14
N ALA A 147 8.66 -14.98 -0.52
CA ALA A 147 8.62 -13.85 0.42
C ALA A 147 7.47 -13.92 1.44
N SER A 148 6.33 -14.51 1.04
CA SER A 148 5.19 -14.74 1.94
C SER A 148 5.46 -15.80 3.02
N TYR A 149 6.50 -16.62 2.84
CA TYR A 149 6.83 -17.78 3.70
C TYR A 149 8.23 -17.70 4.32
N ASP A 150 8.97 -16.60 4.12
CA ASP A 150 10.38 -16.44 4.57
C ASP A 150 10.58 -16.63 6.08
N ARG A 151 9.51 -16.45 6.86
CA ARG A 151 9.54 -16.65 8.32
C ARG A 151 9.29 -18.09 8.77
N LEU A 152 9.02 -18.99 7.82
CA LEU A 152 8.77 -20.40 8.15
C LEU A 152 10.08 -21.20 8.15
N PRO A 153 10.22 -22.20 9.05
CA PRO A 153 11.41 -23.05 9.10
C PRO A 153 11.67 -23.80 7.79
N ALA A 154 12.93 -24.08 7.48
CA ALA A 154 13.32 -24.72 6.22
C ALA A 154 12.66 -26.10 5.96
N TRP A 155 12.32 -26.83 7.03
CA TRP A 155 11.61 -28.13 6.92
C TRP A 155 10.17 -27.98 6.37
N SER A 156 9.59 -26.80 6.42
CA SER A 156 8.24 -26.51 5.89
C SER A 156 8.20 -26.30 4.38
N LYS A 157 9.34 -26.29 3.66
CA LYS A 157 9.43 -26.06 2.21
C LYS A 157 8.44 -26.87 1.36
N PRO A 158 8.24 -28.19 1.59
CA PRO A 158 7.26 -28.95 0.79
C PRO A 158 5.84 -28.41 0.95
N PHE A 159 5.45 -28.04 2.18
CA PHE A 159 4.17 -27.42 2.45
C PHE A 159 4.03 -26.04 1.78
N THR A 160 5.07 -25.21 1.86
CA THR A 160 5.04 -23.85 1.27
C THR A 160 4.93 -23.90 -0.26
N LEU A 161 5.63 -24.83 -0.93
CA LEU A 161 5.50 -25.05 -2.37
C LEU A 161 4.09 -25.52 -2.76
N TYR A 162 3.54 -26.45 -1.99
CA TYR A 162 2.16 -26.91 -2.19
C TYR A 162 1.15 -25.77 -1.98
N ASP A 163 1.33 -24.95 -0.94
CA ASP A 163 0.45 -23.83 -0.66
C ASP A 163 0.56 -22.71 -1.72
N GLN A 164 1.75 -22.43 -2.24
CA GLN A 164 1.95 -21.53 -3.37
C GLN A 164 1.24 -22.02 -4.63
N TRP A 165 1.28 -23.33 -4.91
CA TRP A 165 0.54 -23.90 -6.02
C TRP A 165 -0.97 -23.75 -5.84
N ARG A 166 -1.51 -24.03 -4.62
CA ARG A 166 -2.93 -23.79 -4.28
C ARG A 166 -3.26 -22.29 -4.45
N TYR A 167 -2.37 -21.41 -4.01
CA TYR A 167 -2.56 -19.97 -4.06
C TYR A 167 -2.69 -19.47 -5.50
N ARG A 168 -1.79 -19.89 -6.37
CA ARG A 168 -1.83 -19.54 -7.81
C ARG A 168 -3.12 -19.99 -8.48
N ARG A 169 -3.59 -21.21 -8.18
CA ARG A 169 -4.88 -21.71 -8.70
C ARG A 169 -6.06 -20.93 -8.13
N TRP A 170 -6.01 -20.59 -6.85
CA TRP A 170 -7.03 -19.81 -6.16
C TRP A 170 -7.16 -18.40 -6.75
N GLU A 171 -6.08 -17.66 -6.83
CA GLU A 171 -6.08 -16.33 -7.42
C GLU A 171 -6.62 -16.32 -8.85
N THR A 172 -6.11 -17.20 -9.70
CA THR A 172 -6.59 -17.31 -11.10
C THR A 172 -8.10 -17.58 -11.15
N ARG A 173 -8.62 -18.42 -10.25
CA ARG A 173 -10.05 -18.71 -10.17
C ARG A 173 -10.83 -17.47 -9.75
N VAL A 174 -10.42 -16.78 -8.69
CA VAL A 174 -11.10 -15.58 -8.18
C VAL A 174 -11.07 -14.46 -9.21
N PHE A 175 -9.91 -14.22 -9.83
CA PHE A 175 -9.76 -13.18 -10.86
C PHE A 175 -10.69 -13.41 -12.07
N ARG A 176 -10.87 -14.65 -12.49
CA ARG A 176 -11.80 -14.98 -13.60
C ARG A 176 -13.26 -14.80 -13.23
N GLN A 177 -13.63 -14.99 -11.96
CA GLN A 177 -14.99 -14.79 -11.46
C GLN A 177 -15.34 -13.31 -11.33
N ALA A 178 -14.37 -12.46 -10.97
CA ALA A 178 -14.61 -11.03 -10.84
C ALA A 178 -15.05 -10.40 -12.19
N ALA A 179 -16.05 -9.52 -12.15
CA ALA A 179 -16.41 -8.74 -13.33
C ALA A 179 -15.26 -7.84 -13.77
N ARG A 180 -14.52 -7.29 -12.79
CA ARG A 180 -13.26 -6.54 -12.98
C ARG A 180 -12.28 -6.84 -11.86
N VAL A 181 -10.99 -6.86 -12.19
CA VAL A 181 -9.89 -6.89 -11.21
C VAL A 181 -9.11 -5.58 -11.33
N VAL A 182 -9.01 -4.84 -10.25
CA VAL A 182 -8.30 -3.57 -10.19
C VAL A 182 -6.88 -3.79 -9.67
N ALA A 183 -5.90 -3.27 -10.39
CA ALA A 183 -4.50 -3.23 -10.01
C ALA A 183 -4.12 -1.92 -9.31
N VAL A 184 -2.98 -1.93 -8.61
CA VAL A 184 -2.39 -0.72 -8.01
C VAL A 184 -1.28 -0.15 -8.87
N THR A 185 -0.64 -0.98 -9.69
CA THR A 185 0.44 -0.59 -10.61
C THR A 185 0.19 -1.13 -12.01
N GLU A 186 0.79 -0.49 -13.03
CA GLU A 186 0.73 -0.97 -14.41
C GLU A 186 1.35 -2.38 -14.56
N GLN A 187 2.42 -2.66 -13.82
CA GLN A 187 3.07 -3.97 -13.85
C GLN A 187 2.14 -5.07 -13.33
N ASP A 188 1.42 -4.81 -12.24
CA ASP A 188 0.42 -5.74 -11.70
C ASP A 188 -0.76 -5.87 -12.65
N ALA A 189 -1.21 -4.78 -13.30
CA ALA A 189 -2.32 -4.79 -14.25
C ALA A 189 -2.06 -5.75 -15.42
N VAL A 190 -0.85 -5.77 -15.98
CA VAL A 190 -0.46 -6.73 -17.03
C VAL A 190 -0.60 -8.17 -16.54
N THR A 191 -0.14 -8.45 -15.33
CA THR A 191 -0.21 -9.79 -14.73
C THR A 191 -1.66 -10.20 -14.44
N LEU A 192 -2.44 -9.30 -13.84
CA LEU A 192 -3.85 -9.51 -13.52
C LEU A 192 -4.69 -9.69 -14.78
N ALA A 193 -4.46 -8.90 -15.84
CA ALA A 193 -5.14 -9.06 -17.11
C ALA A 193 -4.88 -10.44 -17.74
N ARG A 194 -3.64 -10.91 -17.69
CA ARG A 194 -3.27 -12.25 -18.16
C ARG A 194 -3.96 -13.36 -17.37
N LEU A 195 -4.05 -13.24 -16.04
CA LEU A 195 -4.63 -14.27 -15.17
C LEU A 195 -6.16 -14.28 -15.21
N SER A 196 -6.79 -13.11 -15.26
CA SER A 196 -8.25 -12.95 -15.31
C SER A 196 -8.83 -13.21 -16.71
N GLY A 197 -8.05 -12.96 -17.76
CA GLY A 197 -8.52 -12.92 -19.14
C GLY A 197 -9.31 -11.65 -19.48
N LYS A 198 -9.26 -10.61 -18.64
CA LYS A 198 -9.99 -9.35 -18.79
C LYS A 198 -9.04 -8.16 -18.56
N PRO A 199 -9.29 -6.98 -19.17
CA PRO A 199 -8.53 -5.78 -18.85
C PRO A 199 -8.60 -5.47 -17.34
N ALA A 200 -7.45 -5.16 -16.75
CA ALA A 200 -7.33 -4.77 -15.35
C ALA A 200 -7.02 -3.27 -15.26
N PRO A 201 -8.00 -2.41 -14.91
CA PRO A 201 -7.75 -1.00 -14.73
C PRO A 201 -6.79 -0.77 -13.55
N VAL A 202 -5.97 0.29 -13.67
CA VAL A 202 -5.06 0.71 -12.60
C VAL A 202 -5.73 1.81 -11.79
N VAL A 203 -5.76 1.61 -10.48
CA VAL A 203 -6.12 2.62 -9.50
C VAL A 203 -4.90 2.83 -8.61
N VAL A 204 -4.16 3.88 -8.88
CA VAL A 204 -2.88 4.15 -8.21
C VAL A 204 -3.03 4.34 -6.69
N ASN A 205 -1.94 4.15 -5.96
CA ASN A 205 -1.89 4.64 -4.59
C ASN A 205 -1.74 6.16 -4.61
N GLY A 206 -2.48 6.79 -3.70
CA GLY A 206 -2.48 8.23 -3.56
C GLY A 206 -1.72 8.72 -2.32
N VAL A 207 -1.65 10.02 -2.21
CA VAL A 207 -1.22 10.75 -1.03
C VAL A 207 -2.19 11.89 -0.77
N ASP A 208 -2.37 12.29 0.49
CA ASP A 208 -3.12 13.48 0.86
C ASP A 208 -2.24 14.72 0.60
N CYS A 209 -2.30 15.23 -0.63
CA CYS A 209 -1.50 16.38 -1.05
C CYS A 209 -1.82 17.64 -0.24
N GLY A 210 -3.07 17.80 0.19
CA GLY A 210 -3.49 18.92 1.06
C GLY A 210 -2.78 18.87 2.41
N HIS A 211 -2.57 17.69 2.98
CA HIS A 211 -1.84 17.51 4.24
C HIS A 211 -0.40 18.01 4.17
N TYR A 212 0.27 17.83 3.03
CA TYR A 212 1.66 18.23 2.82
C TYR A 212 1.84 19.62 2.18
N ALA A 213 0.75 20.30 1.79
CA ALA A 213 0.82 21.56 1.04
C ALA A 213 1.63 22.67 1.73
N SER A 214 1.58 22.70 3.07
CA SER A 214 2.29 23.70 3.89
C SER A 214 3.75 23.38 4.18
N VAL A 215 4.25 22.21 3.73
CA VAL A 215 5.64 21.82 3.96
C VAL A 215 6.54 22.54 2.98
N GLN A 216 7.59 23.18 3.51
CA GLN A 216 8.68 23.79 2.77
C GLN A 216 9.98 23.23 3.31
N PRO A 217 10.69 22.38 2.53
CA PRO A 217 11.96 21.80 2.95
C PRO A 217 13.06 22.83 3.16
N ASP A 218 13.94 22.57 4.11
CA ASP A 218 15.12 23.39 4.37
C ASP A 218 16.30 22.94 3.53
N PHE A 219 16.52 23.57 2.38
CA PHE A 219 17.60 23.23 1.46
C PHE A 219 19.01 23.61 1.97
N SER A 220 19.13 24.22 3.15
CA SER A 220 20.41 24.58 3.78
C SER A 220 20.84 23.62 4.88
N SER A 221 19.95 22.78 5.40
CA SER A 221 20.17 22.00 6.62
C SER A 221 21.12 20.80 6.47
N GLN A 222 21.53 20.46 5.26
CA GLN A 222 22.37 19.28 4.95
C GLN A 222 21.82 17.96 5.55
N ARG A 223 20.50 17.89 5.73
CA ARG A 223 19.83 16.80 6.44
C ARG A 223 19.11 15.89 5.48
N LEU A 224 19.53 14.64 5.42
CA LEU A 224 18.84 13.56 4.72
C LEU A 224 17.77 12.98 5.63
N LEU A 225 16.64 12.56 5.05
CA LEU A 225 15.54 11.90 5.77
C LEU A 225 15.20 10.56 5.14
N PHE A 226 15.09 9.50 5.96
CA PHE A 226 14.50 8.22 5.57
C PHE A 226 13.34 7.88 6.49
N ILE A 227 12.22 7.42 5.90
CA ILE A 227 11.02 7.00 6.63
C ILE A 227 10.69 5.57 6.26
N GLY A 228 10.44 4.71 7.26
CA GLY A 228 10.11 3.31 7.01
C GLY A 228 9.30 2.63 8.10
N ASN A 229 8.60 1.56 7.74
CA ASN A 229 8.16 0.54 8.68
C ASN A 229 9.21 -0.57 8.68
N TYR A 230 9.89 -0.78 9.80
CA TYR A 230 11.04 -1.68 9.93
C TYR A 230 10.64 -3.15 10.19
N GLU A 231 9.35 -3.46 10.29
CA GLU A 231 8.87 -4.84 10.14
C GLU A 231 9.02 -5.37 8.71
N TYR A 232 9.20 -4.46 7.74
CA TYR A 232 9.41 -4.77 6.33
C TYR A 232 10.90 -4.75 6.00
N SER A 233 11.47 -5.93 5.70
CA SER A 233 12.90 -6.13 5.51
C SER A 233 13.59 -5.21 4.48
N PRO A 234 12.96 -4.78 3.37
CA PRO A 234 13.56 -3.82 2.47
C PRO A 234 13.92 -2.46 3.10
N ASN A 235 13.23 -2.06 4.16
CA ASN A 235 13.56 -0.82 4.86
C ASN A 235 14.77 -0.98 5.77
N LEU A 236 14.92 -2.16 6.38
CA LEU A 236 16.12 -2.52 7.14
C LEU A 236 17.34 -2.53 6.20
N ASP A 237 17.25 -3.26 5.09
CA ASP A 237 18.28 -3.34 4.06
C ASP A 237 18.72 -1.96 3.53
N ALA A 238 17.77 -1.06 3.27
CA ALA A 238 18.07 0.29 2.79
C ALA A 238 18.88 1.10 3.81
N VAL A 239 18.52 1.04 5.09
CA VAL A 239 19.23 1.75 6.17
C VAL A 239 20.61 1.13 6.37
N GLU A 240 20.73 -0.19 6.42
CA GLU A 240 22.02 -0.87 6.54
C GLU A 240 22.95 -0.51 5.40
N TRP A 241 22.45 -0.58 4.16
CA TRP A 241 23.26 -0.20 2.99
C TRP A 241 23.68 1.28 3.02
N ALA A 242 22.76 2.18 3.41
CA ALA A 242 23.10 3.60 3.58
C ALA A 242 24.24 3.79 4.58
N LEU A 243 24.12 3.19 5.77
CA LEU A 243 25.05 3.38 6.89
C LEU A 243 26.39 2.67 6.71
N ASP A 244 26.40 1.51 6.05
CA ASP A 244 27.64 0.74 5.85
C ASP A 244 28.42 1.17 4.60
N ASN A 245 27.73 1.61 3.51
CA ASN A 245 28.39 1.76 2.21
C ASN A 245 28.32 3.17 1.61
N ILE A 246 27.33 4.00 1.96
CA ILE A 246 27.09 5.29 1.30
C ILE A 246 27.51 6.44 2.20
N LEU A 247 26.97 6.53 3.39
CA LEU A 247 27.19 7.67 4.30
C LEU A 247 28.63 7.83 4.74
N PRO A 248 29.43 6.77 5.03
CA PRO A 248 30.85 6.95 5.36
C PRO A 248 31.65 7.66 4.26
N GLN A 249 31.34 7.34 2.98
CA GLN A 249 31.98 8.00 1.84
C GLN A 249 31.47 9.44 1.66
N LEU A 250 30.17 9.67 1.84
CA LEU A 250 29.58 11.00 1.77
C LEU A 250 30.13 11.90 2.88
N TRP A 251 30.26 11.40 4.10
CA TRP A 251 30.80 12.15 5.24
C TRP A 251 32.30 12.50 5.09
N ALA A 252 33.05 11.74 4.30
CA ALA A 252 34.41 12.09 3.94
C ALA A 252 34.46 13.30 2.98
N LEU A 253 33.43 13.49 2.15
CA LEU A 253 33.30 14.63 1.22
C LEU A 253 32.61 15.83 1.87
N ASN A 254 31.61 15.59 2.72
CA ASN A 254 30.81 16.59 3.38
C ASN A 254 30.51 16.16 4.84
N PRO A 255 31.31 16.60 5.82
CA PRO A 255 31.18 16.17 7.21
C PRO A 255 29.94 16.70 7.92
N ASP A 256 29.28 17.72 7.38
CA ASP A 256 28.11 18.35 8.00
C ASP A 256 26.81 17.63 7.73
N VAL A 257 26.82 16.65 6.82
CA VAL A 257 25.62 15.88 6.46
C VAL A 257 25.12 15.08 7.66
N ARG A 258 23.81 15.20 7.92
CA ARG A 258 23.09 14.42 8.92
C ARG A 258 22.10 13.47 8.26
N PHE A 259 21.83 12.35 8.92
CA PHE A 259 20.87 11.38 8.44
C PHE A 259 19.82 11.07 9.51
N ALA A 260 18.61 11.55 9.28
CA ALA A 260 17.46 11.30 10.13
C ALA A 260 16.74 10.01 9.68
N ILE A 261 16.59 9.08 10.61
CA ILE A 261 15.95 7.79 10.41
C ILE A 261 14.71 7.71 11.28
N CYS A 262 13.55 7.59 10.63
CA CYS A 262 12.25 7.66 11.28
C CYS A 262 11.37 6.47 10.88
N GLY A 263 10.49 6.05 11.80
CA GLY A 263 9.42 5.12 11.48
C GLY A 263 9.09 4.09 12.56
N TYR A 264 8.12 3.26 12.23
CA TYR A 264 7.58 2.24 13.14
C TYR A 264 8.52 1.03 13.24
N ALA A 265 8.61 0.47 14.47
CA ALA A 265 9.40 -0.72 14.79
C ALA A 265 10.89 -0.61 14.43
N LEU A 266 11.48 0.60 14.57
CA LEU A 266 12.93 0.81 14.38
C LEU A 266 13.70 -0.01 15.44
N PRO A 267 14.62 -0.93 15.03
CA PRO A 267 15.31 -1.81 15.97
C PRO A 267 16.29 -1.03 16.85
N ASP A 268 16.27 -1.28 18.15
CA ASP A 268 17.23 -0.68 19.10
C ASP A 268 18.68 -1.14 18.81
N SER A 269 18.86 -2.33 18.23
CA SER A 269 20.15 -2.85 17.79
C SER A 269 20.84 -1.95 16.77
N PHE A 270 20.09 -1.19 15.96
CA PHE A 270 20.65 -0.25 15.01
C PHE A 270 21.39 0.90 15.70
N ARG A 271 20.83 1.44 16.78
CA ARG A 271 21.48 2.49 17.58
C ARG A 271 22.78 1.99 18.27
N GLN A 272 22.84 0.70 18.59
CA GLN A 272 24.04 0.09 19.18
C GLN A 272 25.12 -0.17 18.13
N ARG A 273 24.72 -0.53 16.90
CA ARG A 273 25.66 -0.84 15.81
C ARG A 273 26.28 0.43 15.18
N TRP A 274 25.46 1.46 14.97
CA TRP A 274 25.89 2.70 14.34
C TRP A 274 25.77 3.88 15.32
N THR A 275 26.90 4.27 15.88
CA THR A 275 26.98 5.26 16.98
C THR A 275 27.44 6.65 16.51
N ASP A 276 27.59 6.87 15.19
CA ASP A 276 27.99 8.18 14.65
C ASP A 276 26.96 9.26 15.04
N PRO A 277 27.42 10.40 15.64
CA PRO A 277 26.50 11.46 16.12
C PRO A 277 25.74 12.18 14.99
N ARG A 278 26.10 11.99 13.74
CA ARG A 278 25.40 12.52 12.57
C ARG A 278 24.15 11.71 12.22
N ILE A 279 23.95 10.53 12.84
CA ILE A 279 22.76 9.71 12.67
C ILE A 279 21.73 10.14 13.71
N GLU A 280 20.56 10.57 13.24
CA GLU A 280 19.45 11.01 14.08
C GLU A 280 18.35 9.93 14.13
N TRP A 281 18.31 9.17 15.20
CA TRP A 281 17.32 8.13 15.44
C TRP A 281 16.02 8.70 16.00
N GLN A 282 15.04 9.00 15.14
CA GLN A 282 13.79 9.67 15.51
C GLN A 282 12.72 8.71 16.08
N GLY A 283 12.80 7.41 15.75
CA GLY A 283 11.73 6.47 16.11
C GLY A 283 10.42 6.74 15.37
N PHE A 284 9.30 6.35 15.97
CA PHE A 284 7.98 6.61 15.40
C PHE A 284 7.55 8.07 15.66
N VAL A 285 7.18 8.76 14.59
CA VAL A 285 6.69 10.16 14.64
C VAL A 285 5.31 10.18 13.99
N PRO A 286 4.26 10.59 14.73
CA PRO A 286 2.90 10.61 14.21
C PRO A 286 2.67 11.60 13.07
N ASP A 287 3.32 12.75 13.12
CA ASP A 287 3.26 13.80 12.08
C ASP A 287 4.65 14.05 11.51
N LEU A 288 4.83 13.67 10.27
CA LEU A 288 6.11 13.71 9.57
C LEU A 288 6.47 15.11 9.05
N ARG A 289 5.50 16.04 9.01
CA ARG A 289 5.68 17.36 8.37
C ARG A 289 6.81 18.17 8.98
N ASP A 290 7.01 18.10 10.30
CA ASP A 290 8.10 18.81 10.95
C ASP A 290 9.48 18.24 10.62
N LEU A 291 9.58 16.90 10.49
CA LEU A 291 10.81 16.27 10.02
C LEU A 291 11.10 16.64 8.58
N GLN A 292 10.08 16.65 7.73
CA GLN A 292 10.20 17.00 6.32
C GLN A 292 10.60 18.46 6.14
N ARG A 293 10.03 19.41 6.92
CA ARG A 293 10.44 20.83 6.88
C ARG A 293 11.91 21.04 7.23
N ARG A 294 12.43 20.29 8.20
CA ARG A 294 13.82 20.41 8.67
C ARG A 294 14.81 19.57 7.84
N SER A 295 14.36 18.95 6.78
CA SER A 295 15.18 18.09 5.93
C SER A 295 15.43 18.73 4.56
N THR A 296 16.61 18.47 4.01
CA THR A 296 17.01 18.97 2.69
C THR A 296 16.50 18.07 1.57
N LEU A 297 16.54 16.75 1.77
CA LEU A 297 16.06 15.78 0.79
C LEU A 297 15.64 14.45 1.46
N PHE A 298 14.86 13.69 0.75
CA PHE A 298 14.49 12.33 1.13
C PHE A 298 15.43 11.34 0.47
N PHE A 299 16.15 10.56 1.26
CA PHE A 299 17.11 9.56 0.78
C PHE A 299 16.61 8.16 1.05
N ALA A 300 16.26 7.42 0.00
CA ALA A 300 15.70 6.08 0.09
C ALA A 300 16.42 5.08 -0.83
N PRO A 301 17.61 4.58 -0.44
CA PRO A 301 18.38 3.66 -1.26
C PRO A 301 17.78 2.25 -1.21
N LEU A 302 16.62 2.06 -1.83
CA LEU A 302 15.88 0.81 -1.84
C LEU A 302 16.42 -0.13 -2.92
N ARG A 303 16.94 -1.29 -2.55
CA ARG A 303 17.43 -2.32 -3.49
C ARG A 303 16.39 -3.38 -3.82
N GLN A 304 15.35 -3.49 -3.01
CA GLN A 304 14.29 -4.49 -3.12
C GLN A 304 12.97 -3.99 -2.54
N GLY A 305 11.90 -4.76 -2.74
CA GLY A 305 10.57 -4.50 -2.21
C GLY A 305 9.52 -4.30 -3.30
N GLY A 306 8.34 -4.86 -3.10
CA GLY A 306 7.17 -4.75 -3.99
C GLY A 306 6.28 -3.55 -3.69
N GLY A 307 5.22 -3.40 -4.50
CA GLY A 307 4.18 -2.39 -4.35
C GLY A 307 4.63 -0.95 -4.61
N SER A 308 3.67 -0.02 -4.62
CA SER A 308 3.98 1.41 -4.78
C SER A 308 4.61 1.97 -3.51
N LYS A 309 5.52 2.91 -3.71
CA LYS A 309 6.36 3.46 -2.66
C LYS A 309 5.69 4.70 -2.03
N LEU A 310 4.65 4.51 -1.20
CA LEU A 310 3.93 5.62 -0.55
C LEU A 310 4.86 6.65 0.10
N LYS A 311 5.94 6.20 0.76
CA LYS A 311 6.93 7.09 1.38
C LYS A 311 7.62 8.04 0.38
N VAL A 312 7.82 7.58 -0.87
CA VAL A 312 8.39 8.41 -1.95
C VAL A 312 7.34 9.42 -2.42
N LEU A 313 6.09 9.00 -2.60
CA LEU A 313 4.99 9.91 -2.93
C LEU A 313 4.76 10.96 -1.83
N GLU A 314 4.81 10.59 -0.55
CA GLU A 314 4.68 11.50 0.58
C GLU A 314 5.84 12.51 0.64
N ALA A 315 7.07 12.06 0.39
CA ALA A 315 8.23 12.96 0.30
C ALA A 315 8.10 13.94 -0.87
N MET A 316 7.70 13.47 -2.05
CA MET A 316 7.43 14.32 -3.22
C MET A 316 6.27 15.30 -2.95
N ALA A 317 5.17 14.86 -2.33
CA ALA A 317 4.06 15.72 -1.95
C ALA A 317 4.49 16.83 -0.98
N ALA A 318 5.41 16.54 -0.08
CA ALA A 318 6.04 17.51 0.81
C ALA A 318 7.03 18.44 0.10
N GLY A 319 7.33 18.22 -1.18
CA GLY A 319 8.31 18.98 -1.96
C GLY A 319 9.76 18.65 -1.63
N LEU A 320 10.02 17.56 -0.92
CA LEU A 320 11.36 17.05 -0.71
C LEU A 320 11.91 16.47 -2.02
N PRO A 321 13.08 16.90 -2.49
CA PRO A 321 13.79 16.19 -3.54
C PRO A 321 14.07 14.76 -3.10
N VAL A 322 13.85 13.80 -3.98
CA VAL A 322 14.05 12.38 -3.68
C VAL A 322 15.35 11.91 -4.30
N VAL A 323 16.24 11.31 -3.50
CA VAL A 323 17.40 10.55 -3.98
C VAL A 323 17.17 9.08 -3.68
N THR A 324 17.16 8.25 -4.73
CA THR A 324 16.78 6.84 -4.61
C THR A 324 17.34 6.00 -5.76
N THR A 325 17.09 4.70 -5.76
CA THR A 325 17.34 3.77 -6.88
C THR A 325 16.12 3.68 -7.79
N ALA A 326 16.22 3.05 -8.95
CA ALA A 326 15.07 2.74 -9.80
C ALA A 326 14.03 1.89 -9.05
N GLN A 327 14.49 1.00 -8.17
CA GLN A 327 13.61 0.21 -7.29
C GLN A 327 12.79 1.10 -6.34
N GLY A 328 13.35 2.21 -5.86
CA GLY A 328 12.63 3.16 -5.00
C GLY A 328 11.51 3.92 -5.71
N CYS A 329 11.58 4.04 -7.04
CA CYS A 329 10.55 4.63 -7.89
C CYS A 329 9.73 3.59 -8.67
N SER A 330 9.92 2.29 -8.41
CA SER A 330 9.19 1.24 -9.12
C SER A 330 7.68 1.41 -8.99
N GLY A 331 6.96 1.34 -10.10
CA GLY A 331 5.52 1.55 -10.18
C GLY A 331 5.09 3.02 -10.29
N LEU A 332 6.03 3.97 -10.35
CA LEU A 332 5.79 5.39 -10.61
C LEU A 332 6.25 5.76 -12.03
N GLN A 333 5.52 6.65 -12.69
CA GLN A 333 5.88 7.20 -14.01
C GLN A 333 6.70 8.49 -13.80
N VAL A 334 7.92 8.35 -13.24
CA VAL A 334 8.83 9.46 -12.93
C VAL A 334 10.14 9.33 -13.69
N GLU A 335 10.77 10.47 -14.01
CA GLU A 335 12.01 10.56 -14.78
C GLU A 335 13.18 10.96 -13.88
N ASN A 336 14.29 10.21 -14.02
CA ASN A 336 15.54 10.52 -13.32
C ASN A 336 16.14 11.84 -13.83
N GLY A 337 16.56 12.68 -12.92
CA GLY A 337 17.07 14.02 -13.20
C GLY A 337 15.99 15.12 -13.21
N GLU A 338 14.73 14.76 -13.37
CA GLU A 338 13.59 15.69 -13.35
C GLU A 338 12.78 15.57 -12.06
N HIS A 339 12.17 14.40 -11.81
CA HIS A 339 11.28 14.18 -10.67
C HIS A 339 12.01 13.61 -9.45
N TYR A 340 13.12 12.94 -9.67
CA TYR A 340 14.00 12.38 -8.65
C TYR A 340 15.44 12.32 -9.13
N LEU A 341 16.39 12.06 -8.25
CA LEU A 341 17.80 11.81 -8.59
C LEU A 341 18.13 10.36 -8.26
N GLY A 342 18.56 9.59 -9.24
CA GLY A 342 18.69 8.14 -9.11
C GLY A 342 20.05 7.59 -9.46
N GLY A 343 20.52 6.62 -8.64
CA GLY A 343 21.72 5.81 -8.85
C GLY A 343 21.53 4.39 -8.34
N GLU A 344 22.20 3.42 -8.96
CA GLU A 344 22.00 2.00 -8.64
C GLU A 344 23.09 1.41 -7.73
N ASP A 345 24.21 2.09 -7.57
CA ASP A 345 25.34 1.67 -6.72
C ASP A 345 25.74 2.77 -5.72
N SER A 346 26.50 2.38 -4.71
CA SER A 346 26.90 3.28 -3.64
C SER A 346 27.76 4.46 -4.12
N ALA A 347 28.67 4.25 -5.05
CA ALA A 347 29.56 5.30 -5.56
C ALA A 347 28.76 6.36 -6.33
N THR A 348 27.83 5.93 -7.19
CA THR A 348 26.92 6.82 -7.93
C THR A 348 26.02 7.61 -6.97
N LEU A 349 25.44 6.96 -5.96
CA LEU A 349 24.59 7.64 -4.96
C LEU A 349 25.39 8.66 -4.12
N VAL A 350 26.63 8.36 -3.74
CA VAL A 350 27.52 9.31 -3.05
C VAL A 350 27.77 10.55 -3.91
N GLN A 351 28.08 10.37 -5.19
CA GLN A 351 28.31 11.50 -6.10
C GLN A 351 27.05 12.34 -6.29
N ILE A 352 25.90 11.70 -6.48
CA ILE A 352 24.60 12.38 -6.62
C ILE A 352 24.29 13.20 -5.37
N LEU A 353 24.42 12.60 -4.17
CA LEU A 353 24.18 13.29 -2.90
C LEU A 353 25.12 14.49 -2.71
N ALA A 354 26.42 14.29 -2.95
CA ALA A 354 27.41 15.37 -2.81
C ALA A 354 27.11 16.55 -3.77
N GLN A 355 26.80 16.25 -5.04
CA GLN A 355 26.47 17.28 -6.03
C GLN A 355 25.13 17.97 -5.71
N ALA A 356 24.11 17.20 -5.31
CA ALA A 356 22.80 17.72 -4.99
C ALA A 356 22.83 18.66 -3.76
N LEU A 357 23.54 18.27 -2.70
CA LEU A 357 23.70 19.08 -1.50
C LEU A 357 24.51 20.37 -1.73
N ALA A 358 25.35 20.40 -2.76
CA ALA A 358 26.07 21.60 -3.18
C ALA A 358 25.25 22.54 -4.09
N ASP A 359 24.09 22.11 -4.61
CA ASP A 359 23.23 22.88 -5.53
C ASP A 359 21.77 22.98 -5.02
N PRO A 360 21.49 23.91 -4.12
CA PRO A 360 20.14 24.11 -3.60
C PRO A 360 19.08 24.45 -4.67
N GLU A 361 19.49 25.12 -5.76
CA GLU A 361 18.57 25.45 -6.85
C GLU A 361 18.14 24.20 -7.63
N ARG A 362 19.06 23.27 -7.86
CA ARG A 362 18.72 21.96 -8.43
C ARG A 362 17.79 21.19 -7.53
N LEU A 363 18.02 21.20 -6.22
CA LEU A 363 17.14 20.54 -5.25
C LEU A 363 15.74 21.14 -5.29
N ARG A 364 15.61 22.50 -5.33
CA ARG A 364 14.29 23.16 -5.46
C ARG A 364 13.55 22.72 -6.73
N ARG A 365 14.24 22.69 -7.88
CA ARG A 365 13.62 22.27 -9.16
C ARG A 365 13.12 20.83 -9.09
N VAL A 366 13.94 19.91 -8.62
CA VAL A 366 13.57 18.49 -8.50
C VAL A 366 12.42 18.28 -7.51
N GLY A 367 12.48 18.94 -6.35
CA GLY A 367 11.40 18.89 -5.35
C GLY A 367 10.08 19.46 -5.87
N ALA A 368 10.13 20.57 -6.61
CA ALA A 368 8.94 21.16 -7.22
C ALA A 368 8.35 20.27 -8.33
N ALA A 369 9.18 19.67 -9.18
CA ALA A 369 8.74 18.74 -10.22
C ALA A 369 8.12 17.47 -9.63
N GLY A 370 8.76 16.88 -8.61
CA GLY A 370 8.21 15.74 -7.88
C GLY A 370 6.86 16.06 -7.24
N ARG A 371 6.71 17.23 -6.59
CA ARG A 371 5.43 17.68 -6.02
C ARG A 371 4.36 17.87 -7.10
N ALA A 372 4.68 18.51 -8.21
CA ALA A 372 3.74 18.72 -9.31
C ALA A 372 3.25 17.38 -9.89
N TYR A 373 4.16 16.43 -10.09
CA TYR A 373 3.81 15.08 -10.54
C TYR A 373 2.82 14.40 -9.60
N VAL A 374 3.09 14.42 -8.28
CA VAL A 374 2.23 13.75 -7.30
C VAL A 374 0.86 14.43 -7.20
N LEU A 375 0.81 15.76 -7.22
CA LEU A 375 -0.45 16.52 -7.26
C LEU A 375 -1.31 16.12 -8.47
N ALA A 376 -0.69 15.97 -9.63
CA ALA A 376 -1.41 15.69 -10.88
C ALA A 376 -1.87 14.21 -10.99
N LYS A 377 -1.12 13.26 -10.42
CA LYS A 377 -1.29 11.83 -10.71
C LYS A 377 -1.65 10.97 -9.50
N HIS A 378 -1.30 11.40 -8.29
CA HIS A 378 -1.35 10.58 -7.07
C HIS A 378 -2.09 11.24 -5.90
N ASP A 379 -2.87 12.30 -6.12
CA ASP A 379 -3.82 12.72 -5.09
C ASP A 379 -4.93 11.68 -4.92
N TRP A 380 -5.43 11.49 -3.69
CA TRP A 380 -6.49 10.50 -3.44
C TRP A 380 -7.78 10.81 -4.20
N SER A 381 -8.04 12.05 -4.56
CA SER A 381 -9.17 12.41 -5.41
C SER A 381 -9.02 11.87 -6.84
N ALA A 382 -7.79 11.88 -7.38
CA ALA A 382 -7.48 11.28 -8.68
C ALA A 382 -7.62 9.74 -8.64
N ALA A 383 -7.10 9.11 -7.57
CA ALA A 383 -7.26 7.66 -7.37
C ALA A 383 -8.74 7.25 -7.23
N ALA A 384 -9.55 8.04 -6.52
CA ALA A 384 -10.99 7.80 -6.42
C ALA A 384 -11.70 7.95 -7.78
N ALA A 385 -11.31 8.93 -8.60
CA ALA A 385 -11.86 9.08 -9.94
C ALA A 385 -11.52 7.88 -10.85
N GLN A 386 -10.31 7.33 -10.74
CA GLN A 386 -9.92 6.11 -11.45
C GLN A 386 -10.77 4.90 -11.00
N LEU A 387 -11.01 4.76 -9.70
CA LEU A 387 -11.84 3.67 -9.17
C LEU A 387 -13.30 3.83 -9.59
N GLU A 388 -13.86 5.03 -9.57
CA GLU A 388 -15.20 5.34 -10.06
C GLU A 388 -15.34 5.00 -11.55
N ALA A 389 -14.33 5.34 -12.36
CA ALA A 389 -14.29 4.95 -13.78
C ALA A 389 -14.30 3.42 -13.97
N ALA A 390 -13.63 2.68 -13.07
CA ALA A 390 -13.70 1.22 -13.09
C ALA A 390 -15.10 0.68 -12.71
N TYR A 391 -15.81 1.33 -11.79
CA TYR A 391 -17.20 0.99 -11.44
C TYR A 391 -18.16 1.18 -12.62
N HIS A 392 -18.04 2.28 -13.37
CA HIS A 392 -18.86 2.53 -14.57
C HIS A 392 -18.63 1.53 -15.71
N GLN A 393 -17.58 0.72 -15.62
CA GLN A 393 -17.32 -0.35 -16.58
C GLN A 393 -17.94 -1.70 -16.20
N LEU A 394 -18.57 -1.81 -15.01
CA LEU A 394 -19.28 -3.00 -14.61
C LEU A 394 -20.54 -3.19 -15.47
N PRO A 395 -20.90 -4.44 -15.83
CA PRO A 395 -22.09 -4.72 -16.64
C PRO A 395 -23.38 -4.19 -16.03
N SER A 396 -23.58 -4.37 -14.73
CA SER A 396 -24.75 -3.91 -13.96
C SER A 396 -24.96 -2.40 -13.99
N VAL A 397 -23.87 -1.61 -13.99
CA VAL A 397 -23.92 -0.15 -14.03
C VAL A 397 -24.21 0.38 -15.43
N LYS A 398 -23.78 -0.33 -16.47
CA LYS A 398 -24.02 0.08 -17.88
C LYS A 398 -25.48 -0.03 -18.29
N GLU A 399 -26.22 -1.00 -17.78
CA GLU A 399 -27.65 -1.18 -18.12
C GLU A 399 -28.50 -0.03 -17.58
N GLU A 400 -28.20 0.51 -16.38
CA GLU A 400 -28.96 1.65 -15.83
C GLU A 400 -28.76 2.96 -16.63
N VAL A 401 -27.54 3.21 -17.12
CA VAL A 401 -27.25 4.41 -17.93
C VAL A 401 -27.91 4.33 -19.30
N SER A 402 -28.10 3.13 -19.86
CA SER A 402 -28.78 2.94 -21.15
C SER A 402 -30.30 3.07 -21.08
N VAL A 403 -30.90 2.92 -19.91
CA VAL A 403 -32.36 3.04 -19.69
C VAL A 403 -32.76 4.50 -19.44
N CYS A 404 -31.83 5.36 -19.00
CA CYS A 404 -32.05 6.79 -18.74
C CYS A 404 -31.65 7.73 -19.89
N ALA A 405 -31.17 7.22 -21.00
CA ALA A 405 -30.80 7.94 -22.23
C ALA A 405 -31.79 7.66 -23.37
#